data_c713d1f3f55a82d728bba5375bb945b2
#
_entry.id   c713d1f3f55a82d728bba5375bb945b2
#
_cell.length_a   1.000
_cell.length_b   1.000
_cell.length_c   1.000
_cell.angle_alpha   90.00
_cell.angle_beta   90.00
_cell.angle_gamma   90.00
#
_symmetry.space_group_name_H-M   'P 1'
#
loop_
_entity.id
_entity.type
_entity.pdbx_description
1 polymer ?
#
loop_
_entity_poly.entity_id
_entity_poly.type
_entity_poly.pdbx_seq_one_letter_code
_entity_poly.pdbx_strand_id
1 'polypeptide(L)'
;MSDCGTRAVSVIGFIGSVFSPWYRWSGRKNPQNHVCINVATYGPGGRFTMTDRGESALRQTASRLEVGPSCMRWSNGELIIDVNEISSHPMINRIKGQITITPSALTQVELPLTEDGAHIWRPFAPRSRITVDIDRKGWQWEGEGYFDANFGTRALEEDFSYWTWGRYPTGDGATCFYDATRLDGSELAAAFRFDSTGDARSIPLPPKAPMRRSLWAVKRETRGDAGSNARQIQNMLDAPFYSRSAVQTTLDGVATTGVHEALDLKRFRSPLLKPMLAVRVPRRPNWTFS
;
A
#
# COMPACT_ATOMS: atom_id res chain seq x y z
N MET A 1 8.10 -8.49 -2.88
CA MET A 1 9.44 -8.24 -3.49
C MET A 1 9.94 -9.54 -4.06
N SER A 2 10.71 -9.48 -5.15
CA SER A 2 11.35 -10.66 -5.74
C SER A 2 12.39 -11.27 -4.78
N ASP A 3 12.61 -12.59 -4.87
CA ASP A 3 13.59 -13.28 -4.01
C ASP A 3 15.01 -12.71 -4.15
N CYS A 4 15.38 -12.22 -5.32
CA CYS A 4 16.66 -11.53 -5.53
C CYS A 4 16.69 -10.07 -5.01
N GLY A 5 15.58 -9.55 -4.49
CA GLY A 5 15.46 -8.19 -3.94
C GLY A 5 15.55 -7.06 -4.96
N THR A 6 15.66 -7.33 -6.26
CA THR A 6 15.88 -6.30 -7.28
C THR A 6 14.59 -5.70 -7.85
N ARG A 7 13.44 -6.38 -7.64
CA ARG A 7 12.13 -5.97 -8.15
C ARG A 7 11.07 -6.06 -7.08
N ALA A 8 10.08 -5.18 -7.22
CA ALA A 8 8.87 -5.26 -6.42
C ALA A 8 7.66 -4.78 -7.24
N VAL A 9 6.48 -5.14 -6.78
CA VAL A 9 5.21 -4.66 -7.32
C VAL A 9 4.29 -4.29 -6.17
N SER A 10 3.50 -3.24 -6.34
CA SER A 10 2.34 -2.98 -5.50
C SER A 10 1.10 -2.82 -6.35
N VAL A 11 0.00 -3.41 -5.91
CA VAL A 11 -1.32 -3.25 -6.52
C VAL A 11 -2.29 -2.85 -5.43
N ILE A 12 -3.04 -1.77 -5.67
CA ILE A 12 -4.03 -1.28 -4.72
C ILE A 12 -5.35 -1.06 -5.46
N GLY A 13 -6.39 -1.76 -5.05
CA GLY A 13 -7.77 -1.49 -5.48
C GLY A 13 -8.39 -0.41 -4.60
N PHE A 14 -8.93 0.63 -5.19
CA PHE A 14 -9.60 1.70 -4.47
C PHE A 14 -11.08 1.82 -4.88
N ILE A 15 -11.92 1.95 -3.88
CA ILE A 15 -13.29 2.45 -3.98
C ILE A 15 -13.36 3.73 -3.17
N GLY A 16 -13.52 4.89 -3.82
CA GLY A 16 -13.32 6.18 -3.19
C GLY A 16 -11.84 6.45 -2.91
N SER A 17 -11.03 6.50 -3.97
CA SER A 17 -9.57 6.63 -3.84
C SER A 17 -9.15 7.86 -3.06
N VAL A 18 -8.44 7.65 -1.94
CA VAL A 18 -7.89 8.73 -1.09
C VAL A 18 -6.89 9.59 -1.85
N PHE A 19 -6.19 9.04 -2.83
CA PHE A 19 -5.21 9.77 -3.64
C PHE A 19 -5.81 10.42 -4.90
N SER A 20 -7.10 10.22 -5.18
CA SER A 20 -7.77 10.88 -6.29
C SER A 20 -8.15 12.32 -5.94
N PRO A 21 -7.59 13.34 -6.63
CA PRO A 21 -8.05 14.72 -6.47
C PRO A 21 -9.49 14.89 -6.94
N TRP A 22 -9.94 14.08 -7.89
CA TRP A 22 -11.30 14.09 -8.43
C TRP A 22 -12.33 13.69 -7.37
N TYR A 23 -12.03 12.65 -6.57
CA TYR A 23 -12.88 12.26 -5.45
C TYR A 23 -12.94 13.36 -4.39
N ARG A 24 -11.82 14.00 -4.07
CA ARG A 24 -11.79 15.13 -3.15
C ARG A 24 -12.61 16.32 -3.69
N TRP A 25 -12.45 16.67 -4.96
CA TRP A 25 -13.18 17.78 -5.59
C TRP A 25 -14.69 17.52 -5.73
N SER A 26 -15.11 16.25 -5.78
CA SER A 26 -16.53 15.86 -5.70
C SER A 26 -17.12 15.99 -4.29
N GLY A 27 -16.34 16.45 -3.30
CA GLY A 27 -16.75 16.48 -1.90
C GLY A 27 -16.74 15.09 -1.25
N ARG A 28 -15.99 14.12 -1.80
CA ARG A 28 -15.93 12.72 -1.37
C ARG A 28 -17.29 12.03 -1.33
N LYS A 29 -18.15 12.40 -2.28
CA LYS A 29 -19.46 11.78 -2.48
C LYS A 29 -19.36 10.65 -3.51
N ASN A 30 -20.23 9.64 -3.37
CA ASN A 30 -20.34 8.51 -4.29
C ASN A 30 -18.96 7.83 -4.55
N PRO A 31 -18.38 7.16 -3.55
CA PRO A 31 -17.05 6.54 -3.69
C PRO A 31 -16.97 5.55 -4.86
N GLN A 32 -18.07 4.87 -5.21
CA GLN A 32 -18.14 3.97 -6.37
C GLN A 32 -17.91 4.70 -7.71
N ASN A 33 -18.20 6.01 -7.77
CA ASN A 33 -17.89 6.83 -8.95
C ASN A 33 -16.43 7.29 -9.00
N HIS A 34 -15.58 6.82 -8.09
CA HIS A 34 -14.16 7.16 -8.00
C HIS A 34 -13.34 5.91 -7.67
N VAL A 35 -13.25 5.00 -8.65
CA VAL A 35 -12.59 3.71 -8.48
C VAL A 35 -11.32 3.62 -9.32
N CYS A 36 -10.32 2.90 -8.84
CA CYS A 36 -9.13 2.61 -9.63
C CYS A 36 -8.41 1.36 -9.14
N ILE A 37 -7.63 0.75 -10.05
CA ILE A 37 -6.54 -0.15 -9.71
C ILE A 37 -5.24 0.62 -9.94
N ASN A 38 -4.52 0.90 -8.86
CA ASN A 38 -3.17 1.45 -8.92
C ASN A 38 -2.17 0.31 -9.04
N VAL A 39 -1.30 0.36 -10.02
CA VAL A 39 -0.20 -0.60 -10.17
C VAL A 39 1.10 0.15 -10.26
N ALA A 40 2.04 -0.21 -9.41
CA ALA A 40 3.41 0.30 -9.46
C ALA A 40 4.41 -0.85 -9.45
N THR A 41 5.34 -0.80 -10.38
CA THR A 41 6.44 -1.75 -10.50
C THR A 41 7.75 -1.03 -10.16
N TYR A 42 8.58 -1.65 -9.33
CA TYR A 42 9.81 -1.05 -8.79
C TYR A 42 11.03 -1.84 -9.19
N GLY A 43 12.13 -1.15 -9.45
CA GLY A 43 13.37 -1.71 -9.98
C GLY A 43 13.65 -1.21 -11.41
N PRO A 44 14.55 -1.85 -12.17
CA PRO A 44 14.91 -1.40 -13.51
C PRO A 44 13.69 -1.26 -14.42
N GLY A 45 13.48 -0.05 -14.93
CA GLY A 45 12.34 0.31 -15.77
C GLY A 45 10.99 0.29 -15.04
N GLY A 46 10.95 0.62 -13.76
CA GLY A 46 9.72 0.72 -12.97
C GLY A 46 8.68 1.63 -13.63
N ARG A 47 7.41 1.30 -13.45
CA ARG A 47 6.26 2.01 -14.02
C ARG A 47 5.22 2.27 -12.94
N PHE A 48 4.43 3.30 -13.13
CA PHE A 48 3.32 3.65 -12.24
C PHE A 48 2.07 3.92 -13.08
N THR A 49 0.97 3.30 -12.73
CA THR A 49 -0.33 3.52 -13.35
C THR A 49 -1.39 3.75 -12.29
N MET A 50 -2.24 4.73 -12.51
CA MET A 50 -3.41 4.98 -11.68
C MET A 50 -4.40 5.83 -12.49
N THR A 51 -5.59 5.29 -12.75
CA THR A 51 -6.65 5.98 -13.48
C THR A 51 -7.92 5.97 -12.66
N ASP A 52 -8.43 7.16 -12.33
CA ASP A 52 -9.72 7.32 -11.67
C ASP A 52 -10.85 7.07 -12.68
N ARG A 53 -11.74 6.12 -12.39
CA ARG A 53 -12.85 5.70 -13.24
C ARG A 53 -14.18 5.92 -12.56
N GLY A 54 -15.24 5.97 -13.37
CA GLY A 54 -16.62 6.09 -12.89
C GLY A 54 -17.22 4.76 -12.45
N GLU A 55 -18.41 4.84 -11.89
CA GLU A 55 -19.17 3.70 -11.38
C GLU A 55 -19.45 2.63 -12.46
N SER A 56 -19.64 3.05 -13.72
CA SER A 56 -19.84 2.11 -14.83
C SER A 56 -18.66 1.16 -15.07
N ALA A 57 -17.47 1.49 -14.56
CA ALA A 57 -16.28 0.66 -14.63
C ALA A 57 -16.11 -0.28 -13.43
N LEU A 58 -17.02 -0.24 -12.45
CA LEU A 58 -16.95 -1.05 -11.25
C LEU A 58 -17.90 -2.26 -11.36
N ARG A 59 -17.38 -3.45 -11.08
CA ARG A 59 -18.16 -4.63 -10.73
C ARG A 59 -17.56 -5.25 -9.48
N GLN A 60 -18.42 -5.54 -8.50
CA GLN A 60 -17.97 -6.07 -7.22
C GLN A 60 -18.90 -7.20 -6.75
N THR A 61 -18.28 -8.27 -6.24
CA THR A 61 -18.93 -9.36 -5.51
C THR A 61 -18.12 -9.66 -4.25
N ALA A 62 -18.54 -10.62 -3.45
CA ALA A 62 -17.78 -11.04 -2.26
C ALA A 62 -16.36 -11.54 -2.54
N SER A 63 -16.10 -12.05 -3.75
CA SER A 63 -14.82 -12.66 -4.14
C SER A 63 -14.16 -11.98 -5.34
N ARG A 64 -14.69 -10.87 -5.84
CA ARG A 64 -14.21 -10.24 -7.07
C ARG A 64 -14.41 -8.74 -7.05
N LEU A 65 -13.36 -8.01 -7.43
CA LEU A 65 -13.35 -6.58 -7.68
C LEU A 65 -12.82 -6.35 -9.09
N GLU A 66 -13.67 -5.89 -10.00
CA GLU A 66 -13.28 -5.45 -11.34
C GLU A 66 -13.36 -3.93 -11.40
N VAL A 67 -12.30 -3.31 -11.90
CA VAL A 67 -12.24 -1.87 -12.15
C VAL A 67 -11.69 -1.63 -13.53
N GLY A 68 -12.57 -1.33 -14.47
CA GLY A 68 -12.21 -1.20 -15.89
C GLY A 68 -11.59 -2.49 -16.42
N PRO A 69 -10.39 -2.43 -17.03
CA PRO A 69 -9.77 -3.60 -17.63
C PRO A 69 -9.00 -4.50 -16.67
N SER A 70 -8.99 -4.18 -15.37
CA SER A 70 -8.25 -4.94 -14.36
C SER A 70 -9.18 -5.59 -13.35
N CYS A 71 -8.76 -6.71 -12.79
CA CYS A 71 -9.57 -7.53 -11.88
C CYS A 71 -8.72 -8.10 -10.75
N MET A 72 -9.28 -8.09 -9.54
CA MET A 72 -8.79 -8.84 -8.39
C MET A 72 -9.84 -9.89 -8.04
N ARG A 73 -9.48 -11.15 -7.95
CA ARG A 73 -10.41 -12.23 -7.59
C ARG A 73 -9.80 -13.20 -6.61
N TRP A 74 -10.60 -13.63 -5.67
CA TRP A 74 -10.27 -14.70 -4.74
C TRP A 74 -10.76 -16.02 -5.29
N SER A 75 -9.86 -16.99 -5.46
CA SER A 75 -10.18 -18.30 -5.98
C SER A 75 -9.21 -19.34 -5.43
N ASN A 76 -9.71 -20.48 -4.97
CA ASN A 76 -8.91 -21.62 -4.49
C ASN A 76 -7.86 -21.25 -3.41
N GLY A 77 -8.20 -20.30 -2.52
CA GLY A 77 -7.28 -19.86 -1.47
C GLY A 77 -6.22 -18.84 -1.92
N GLU A 78 -6.30 -18.36 -3.15
CA GLU A 78 -5.36 -17.40 -3.73
C GLU A 78 -6.06 -16.10 -4.15
N LEU A 79 -5.35 -14.98 -4.05
CA LEU A 79 -5.75 -13.73 -4.69
C LEU A 79 -5.06 -13.62 -6.05
N ILE A 80 -5.84 -13.67 -7.10
CA ILE A 80 -5.38 -13.54 -8.49
C ILE A 80 -5.71 -12.14 -8.98
N ILE A 81 -4.71 -11.42 -9.48
CA ILE A 81 -4.85 -10.05 -9.96
C ILE A 81 -4.46 -10.00 -11.43
N ASP A 82 -5.46 -9.79 -12.30
CA ASP A 82 -5.23 -9.50 -13.71
C ASP A 82 -5.11 -7.98 -13.88
N VAL A 83 -3.98 -7.52 -14.34
CA VAL A 83 -3.69 -6.10 -14.55
C VAL A 83 -3.64 -5.76 -16.02
N ASN A 84 -4.27 -4.63 -16.40
CA ASN A 84 -4.20 -4.08 -17.75
C ASN A 84 -4.36 -2.56 -17.69
N GLU A 85 -3.34 -1.88 -17.15
CA GLU A 85 -3.39 -0.45 -16.85
C GLU A 85 -2.44 0.34 -17.74
N ILE A 86 -2.81 1.60 -18.00
CA ILE A 86 -2.00 2.54 -18.78
C ILE A 86 -1.73 3.78 -17.92
N SER A 87 -0.48 4.24 -17.90
CA SER A 87 -0.09 5.47 -17.21
C SER A 87 -0.54 6.72 -17.98
N SER A 88 -0.57 7.86 -17.25
CA SER A 88 -0.76 9.18 -17.84
C SER A 88 0.51 9.74 -18.47
N HIS A 89 0.37 10.88 -19.17
CA HIS A 89 1.51 11.68 -19.61
C HIS A 89 2.47 12.05 -18.47
N PRO A 90 3.77 12.34 -18.73
CA PRO A 90 4.38 12.45 -20.07
C PRO A 90 4.82 11.11 -20.68
N MET A 91 4.93 10.04 -19.90
CA MET A 91 5.35 8.74 -20.42
C MET A 91 4.17 7.75 -20.34
N ILE A 92 3.57 7.49 -21.49
CA ILE A 92 2.51 6.48 -21.59
C ILE A 92 3.16 5.10 -21.54
N ASN A 93 2.89 4.38 -20.45
CA ASN A 93 3.36 3.02 -20.24
C ASN A 93 2.18 2.10 -19.96
N ARG A 94 2.20 0.91 -20.52
CA ARG A 94 1.22 -0.14 -20.21
C ARG A 94 1.84 -1.13 -19.23
N ILE A 95 1.05 -1.55 -18.25
CA ILE A 95 1.35 -2.70 -17.39
C ILE A 95 0.22 -3.69 -17.63
N LYS A 96 0.56 -4.84 -18.20
CA LYS A 96 -0.38 -5.93 -18.48
C LYS A 96 0.23 -7.24 -17.98
N GLY A 97 -0.58 -8.09 -17.39
CA GLY A 97 -0.15 -9.40 -16.89
C GLY A 97 -0.96 -9.87 -15.71
N GLN A 98 -0.45 -10.84 -15.00
CA GLN A 98 -1.10 -11.45 -13.83
C GLN A 98 -0.15 -11.48 -12.64
N ILE A 99 -0.72 -11.31 -11.46
CA ILE A 99 -0.03 -11.46 -10.18
C ILE A 99 -0.87 -12.41 -9.34
N THR A 100 -0.26 -13.48 -8.86
CA THR A 100 -0.89 -14.42 -7.93
C THR A 100 -0.29 -14.26 -6.55
N ILE A 101 -1.14 -14.16 -5.55
CA ILE A 101 -0.76 -14.09 -4.14
C ILE A 101 -1.31 -15.32 -3.46
N THR A 102 -0.42 -16.17 -2.96
CA THR A 102 -0.72 -17.38 -2.20
C THR A 102 -0.40 -17.12 -0.73
N PRO A 103 -1.40 -16.82 0.12
CA PRO A 103 -1.19 -16.59 1.54
C PRO A 103 -0.63 -17.82 2.25
N SER A 104 0.33 -17.63 3.16
CA SER A 104 0.72 -18.69 4.10
C SER A 104 -0.43 -19.00 5.07
N ALA A 105 -1.14 -17.95 5.51
CA ALA A 105 -2.34 -18.05 6.31
C ALA A 105 -3.15 -16.74 6.20
N LEU A 106 -4.42 -16.79 6.59
CA LEU A 106 -5.30 -15.62 6.71
C LEU A 106 -5.51 -15.26 8.18
N THR A 107 -5.55 -13.95 8.46
CA THR A 107 -5.80 -13.46 9.81
C THR A 107 -7.22 -12.88 9.95
N GLN A 108 -7.68 -12.77 11.20
CA GLN A 108 -8.94 -12.11 11.56
C GLN A 108 -8.69 -10.77 12.28
N VAL A 109 -7.46 -10.26 12.23
CA VAL A 109 -7.08 -9.01 12.92
C VAL A 109 -7.75 -7.83 12.25
N GLU A 110 -8.37 -6.99 13.05
CA GLU A 110 -8.81 -5.65 12.71
C GLU A 110 -8.26 -4.67 13.74
N LEU A 111 -7.59 -3.63 13.29
CA LEU A 111 -7.09 -2.55 14.14
C LEU A 111 -7.89 -1.28 13.85
N PRO A 112 -8.80 -0.87 14.75
CA PRO A 112 -9.38 0.46 14.69
C PRO A 112 -8.30 1.51 14.95
N LEU A 113 -8.15 2.44 14.02
CA LEU A 113 -7.16 3.53 14.10
C LEU A 113 -7.73 4.77 14.80
N THR A 114 -9.06 4.81 14.94
CA THR A 114 -9.83 5.82 15.67
C THR A 114 -10.78 5.13 16.64
N GLU A 115 -11.14 5.81 17.73
CA GLU A 115 -12.01 5.25 18.78
C GLU A 115 -13.42 4.94 18.26
N ASP A 116 -13.91 5.72 17.30
CA ASP A 116 -15.22 5.54 16.65
C ASP A 116 -15.19 4.51 15.50
N GLY A 117 -14.02 3.89 15.22
CA GLY A 117 -13.87 2.91 14.14
C GLY A 117 -13.98 3.51 12.73
N ALA A 118 -13.84 4.83 12.59
CA ALA A 118 -13.92 5.48 11.28
C ALA A 118 -12.78 5.10 10.34
N HIS A 119 -11.69 4.58 10.86
CA HIS A 119 -10.57 4.03 10.09
C HIS A 119 -10.17 2.70 10.69
N ILE A 120 -10.09 1.67 9.85
CA ILE A 120 -9.73 0.30 10.24
C ILE A 120 -8.64 -0.20 9.31
N TRP A 121 -7.57 -0.74 9.88
CA TRP A 121 -6.58 -1.52 9.15
C TRP A 121 -6.80 -3.02 9.37
N ARG A 122 -6.78 -3.79 8.29
CA ARG A 122 -7.00 -5.23 8.30
C ARG A 122 -5.90 -5.95 7.52
N PRO A 123 -4.91 -6.56 8.20
CA PRO A 123 -3.86 -7.36 7.58
C PRO A 123 -4.38 -8.78 7.25
N PHE A 124 -5.00 -8.98 6.10
CA PHE A 124 -5.58 -10.27 5.70
C PHE A 124 -4.55 -11.39 5.61
N ALA A 125 -3.42 -11.11 4.98
CA ALA A 125 -2.36 -12.08 4.76
C ALA A 125 -1.00 -11.41 4.94
N PRO A 126 -0.48 -11.36 6.18
CA PRO A 126 0.76 -10.66 6.50
C PRO A 126 1.99 -11.32 5.89
N ARG A 127 1.90 -12.58 5.49
CA ARG A 127 2.91 -13.29 4.70
C ARG A 127 2.27 -14.09 3.58
N SER A 128 2.84 -13.95 2.40
CA SER A 128 2.37 -14.63 1.19
C SER A 128 3.53 -14.93 0.27
N ARG A 129 3.42 -15.99 -0.51
CA ARG A 129 4.22 -16.17 -1.73
C ARG A 129 3.55 -15.41 -2.85
N ILE A 130 4.33 -14.78 -3.70
CA ILE A 130 3.80 -14.09 -4.89
C ILE A 130 4.49 -14.59 -6.15
N THR A 131 3.68 -14.76 -7.20
CA THR A 131 4.15 -15.01 -8.56
C THR A 131 3.73 -13.82 -9.42
N VAL A 132 4.67 -13.24 -10.14
CA VAL A 132 4.46 -12.09 -11.02
C VAL A 132 4.78 -12.49 -12.44
N ASP A 133 3.79 -12.36 -13.32
CA ASP A 133 3.93 -12.56 -14.76
C ASP A 133 3.38 -11.32 -15.48
N ILE A 134 4.21 -10.31 -15.63
CA ILE A 134 3.90 -9.09 -16.37
C ILE A 134 4.51 -9.22 -17.76
N ASP A 135 3.71 -8.93 -18.79
CA ASP A 135 4.07 -8.96 -20.21
C ASP A 135 5.17 -7.95 -20.54
N ARG A 136 6.37 -8.27 -20.05
CA ARG A 136 7.59 -7.49 -20.22
C ARG A 136 8.81 -8.30 -19.83
N LYS A 137 9.86 -8.23 -20.64
CA LYS A 137 11.12 -8.95 -20.42
C LYS A 137 11.67 -8.70 -18.99
N GLY A 138 11.93 -9.78 -18.25
CA GLY A 138 12.46 -9.78 -16.90
C GLY A 138 11.45 -9.40 -15.81
N TRP A 139 10.14 -9.44 -16.13
CA TRP A 139 9.06 -9.20 -15.17
C TRP A 139 8.24 -10.47 -14.90
N GLN A 140 8.85 -11.60 -15.11
CA GLN A 140 8.44 -12.93 -14.64
C GLN A 140 9.34 -13.30 -13.47
N TRP A 141 8.78 -13.35 -12.25
CA TRP A 141 9.55 -13.64 -11.04
C TRP A 141 8.63 -14.07 -9.89
N GLU A 142 9.25 -14.67 -8.90
CA GLU A 142 8.60 -15.03 -7.64
C GLU A 142 9.25 -14.32 -6.46
N GLY A 143 8.52 -14.25 -5.35
CA GLY A 143 9.01 -13.60 -4.16
C GLY A 143 8.04 -13.62 -2.98
N GLU A 144 8.34 -12.80 -1.98
CA GLU A 144 7.49 -12.62 -0.83
C GLU A 144 6.64 -11.36 -0.92
N GLY A 145 5.43 -11.46 -0.40
CA GLY A 145 4.49 -10.37 -0.35
C GLY A 145 3.54 -10.44 0.84
N TYR A 146 2.54 -9.59 0.80
CA TYR A 146 1.47 -9.52 1.80
C TYR A 146 0.21 -8.96 1.14
N PHE A 147 -0.90 -9.11 1.84
CA PHE A 147 -2.18 -8.52 1.46
C PHE A 147 -2.86 -7.92 2.69
N ASP A 148 -3.24 -6.67 2.59
CA ASP A 148 -3.99 -5.94 3.61
C ASP A 148 -5.05 -5.04 3.00
N ALA A 149 -5.91 -4.47 3.83
CA ALA A 149 -6.85 -3.44 3.45
C ALA A 149 -6.98 -2.37 4.53
N ASN A 150 -7.30 -1.15 4.08
CA ASN A 150 -7.72 -0.06 4.93
C ASN A 150 -9.15 0.35 4.55
N PHE A 151 -10.00 0.50 5.54
CA PHE A 151 -11.38 0.96 5.40
C PHE A 151 -11.52 2.30 6.12
N GLY A 152 -12.31 3.20 5.57
CA GLY A 152 -12.58 4.47 6.22
C GLY A 152 -13.92 5.07 5.79
N THR A 153 -14.61 5.72 6.71
CA THR A 153 -15.87 6.42 6.47
C THR A 153 -15.68 7.91 6.22
N ARG A 154 -14.47 8.42 6.49
CA ARG A 154 -14.07 9.81 6.24
C ARG A 154 -12.61 9.90 5.78
N ALA A 155 -12.17 11.09 5.43
CA ALA A 155 -10.81 11.28 4.92
C ALA A 155 -9.76 11.10 6.02
N LEU A 156 -8.64 10.43 5.70
CA LEU A 156 -7.53 10.23 6.63
C LEU A 156 -7.00 11.54 7.23
N GLU A 157 -6.92 12.58 6.41
CA GLU A 157 -6.43 13.89 6.84
C GLU A 157 -7.40 14.66 7.76
N GLU A 158 -8.60 14.13 8.03
CA GLU A 158 -9.52 14.69 9.02
C GLU A 158 -9.17 14.26 10.44
N ASP A 159 -8.52 13.11 10.59
CA ASP A 159 -8.15 12.55 11.89
C ASP A 159 -6.66 12.57 12.15
N PHE A 160 -5.83 12.40 11.11
CA PHE A 160 -4.40 12.21 11.27
C PHE A 160 -3.59 13.35 10.66
N SER A 161 -2.48 13.65 11.31
CA SER A 161 -1.46 14.58 10.81
C SER A 161 -0.29 13.86 10.14
N TYR A 162 0.00 12.64 10.57
CA TYR A 162 1.11 11.84 10.10
C TYR A 162 0.88 10.36 10.44
N TRP A 163 1.36 9.44 9.59
CA TRP A 163 1.47 8.04 9.95
C TRP A 163 2.66 7.36 9.27
N THR A 164 3.11 6.27 9.89
CA THR A 164 4.03 5.30 9.32
C THR A 164 3.47 3.90 9.49
N TRP A 165 3.80 3.07 8.54
CA TRP A 165 3.48 1.66 8.56
C TRP A 165 4.71 0.87 8.09
N GLY A 166 4.90 -0.32 8.65
CA GLY A 166 5.97 -1.21 8.24
C GLY A 166 5.60 -2.65 8.42
N ARG A 167 6.01 -3.50 7.46
CA ARG A 167 5.85 -4.94 7.52
C ARG A 167 7.19 -5.58 7.21
N TYR A 168 7.65 -6.44 8.12
CA TYR A 168 8.95 -7.10 8.09
C TYR A 168 8.79 -8.61 8.21
N PRO A 169 9.38 -9.43 7.31
CA PRO A 169 9.49 -10.87 7.53
C PRO A 169 10.26 -11.14 8.83
N THR A 170 9.72 -11.98 9.72
CA THR A 170 10.36 -12.35 10.98
C THR A 170 10.04 -13.82 11.28
N GLY A 171 11.07 -14.65 11.45
CA GLY A 171 10.90 -16.07 11.63
C GLY A 171 10.14 -16.70 10.46
N ASP A 172 9.10 -17.46 10.78
CA ASP A 172 8.19 -18.10 9.83
C ASP A 172 6.99 -17.23 9.42
N GLY A 173 6.89 -16.00 9.98
CA GLY A 173 5.78 -15.09 9.81
C GLY A 173 6.21 -13.67 9.42
N ALA A 174 5.56 -12.68 10.03
CA ALA A 174 5.84 -11.26 9.82
C ALA A 174 5.59 -10.44 11.09
N THR A 175 6.33 -9.35 11.24
CA THR A 175 6.04 -8.30 12.23
C THR A 175 5.59 -7.04 11.53
N CYS A 176 4.47 -6.48 11.96
CA CYS A 176 3.90 -5.26 11.43
C CYS A 176 3.86 -4.17 12.49
N PHE A 177 4.15 -2.95 12.07
CA PHE A 177 4.08 -1.75 12.89
C PHE A 177 3.12 -0.75 12.27
N TYR A 178 2.31 -0.12 13.09
CA TYR A 178 1.45 0.99 12.72
C TYR A 178 1.62 2.11 13.73
N ASP A 179 2.11 3.25 13.30
CA ASP A 179 2.28 4.44 14.13
C ASP A 179 1.55 5.60 13.46
N ALA A 180 0.70 6.30 14.19
CA ALA A 180 0.00 7.47 13.70
C ALA A 180 -0.02 8.58 14.74
N THR A 181 0.05 9.82 14.27
CA THR A 181 -0.18 11.02 15.09
C THR A 181 -1.50 11.64 14.68
N ARG A 182 -2.43 11.78 15.61
CA ARG A 182 -3.73 12.43 15.36
C ARG A 182 -3.59 13.94 15.26
N LEU A 183 -4.64 14.63 14.87
CA LEU A 183 -4.63 16.09 14.73
C LEU A 183 -4.49 16.81 16.06
N ASP A 184 -4.99 16.22 17.14
CA ASP A 184 -4.84 16.72 18.52
C ASP A 184 -3.44 16.47 19.12
N GLY A 185 -2.56 15.78 18.38
CA GLY A 185 -1.20 15.44 18.80
C GLY A 185 -1.09 14.13 19.56
N SER A 186 -2.19 13.45 19.85
CA SER A 186 -2.16 12.11 20.46
C SER A 186 -1.57 11.08 19.49
N GLU A 187 -0.94 10.04 20.04
CA GLU A 187 -0.30 8.99 19.25
C GLU A 187 -1.11 7.68 19.33
N LEU A 188 -1.17 7.00 18.20
CA LEU A 188 -1.51 5.60 18.10
C LEU A 188 -0.23 4.84 17.76
N ALA A 189 0.04 3.75 18.48
CA ALA A 189 1.15 2.87 18.14
C ALA A 189 0.73 1.42 18.37
N ALA A 190 0.98 0.57 17.38
CA ALA A 190 0.68 -0.85 17.46
C ALA A 190 1.79 -1.69 16.82
N ALA A 191 2.06 -2.83 17.43
CA ALA A 191 2.99 -3.84 16.93
C ALA A 191 2.33 -5.21 17.02
N PHE A 192 2.29 -5.92 15.90
CA PHE A 192 1.74 -7.25 15.80
C PHE A 192 2.77 -8.21 15.21
N ARG A 193 2.85 -9.39 15.79
CA ARG A 193 3.57 -10.53 15.22
C ARG A 193 2.57 -11.55 14.74
N PHE A 194 2.76 -12.00 13.52
CA PHE A 194 2.00 -13.03 12.86
C PHE A 194 2.91 -14.23 12.64
N ASP A 195 2.42 -15.42 12.91
CA ASP A 195 3.12 -16.66 12.61
C ASP A 195 2.64 -17.29 11.28
N SER A 196 3.19 -18.47 10.95
CA SER A 196 2.85 -19.18 9.72
C SER A 196 1.41 -19.72 9.69
N THR A 197 0.73 -19.80 10.84
CA THR A 197 -0.67 -20.26 10.94
C THR A 197 -1.67 -19.12 10.82
N GLY A 198 -1.19 -17.87 10.85
CA GLY A 198 -2.01 -16.66 10.83
C GLY A 198 -2.41 -16.18 12.21
N ASP A 199 -1.95 -16.84 13.26
CA ASP A 199 -2.15 -16.34 14.62
C ASP A 199 -1.42 -15.02 14.81
N ALA A 200 -2.15 -14.07 15.37
CA ALA A 200 -1.67 -12.71 15.58
C ALA A 200 -1.60 -12.41 17.07
N ARG A 201 -0.46 -11.88 17.50
CA ARG A 201 -0.29 -11.38 18.86
C ARG A 201 0.25 -9.97 18.87
N SER A 202 -0.31 -9.15 19.75
CA SER A 202 0.31 -7.86 20.07
C SER A 202 1.63 -8.11 20.80
N ILE A 203 2.64 -7.34 20.45
CA ILE A 203 3.97 -7.42 21.07
C ILE A 203 4.33 -6.07 21.68
N PRO A 204 5.23 -6.02 22.69
CA PRO A 204 5.80 -4.77 23.15
C PRO A 204 6.38 -3.98 21.98
N LEU A 205 6.13 -2.69 21.99
CA LEU A 205 6.61 -1.78 20.94
C LEU A 205 8.15 -1.70 20.97
N PRO A 206 8.86 -2.15 19.93
CA PRO A 206 10.29 -1.86 19.84
C PRO A 206 10.53 -0.35 19.76
N PRO A 207 11.72 0.15 20.16
CA PRO A 207 12.07 1.55 20.03
C PRO A 207 11.87 2.09 18.61
N LYS A 208 11.51 3.37 18.51
CA LYS A 208 11.49 4.07 17.22
C LYS A 208 12.92 4.20 16.67
N ALA A 209 13.11 3.82 15.43
CA ALA A 209 14.37 3.92 14.70
C ALA A 209 14.21 4.99 13.59
N PRO A 210 14.78 6.20 13.77
CA PRO A 210 14.67 7.26 12.80
C PRO A 210 15.43 6.93 11.53
N MET A 211 14.90 7.43 10.40
CA MET A 211 15.51 7.29 9.10
C MET A 211 15.80 8.65 8.47
N ARG A 212 16.70 8.69 7.50
CA ARG A 212 16.87 9.89 6.69
C ARG A 212 15.53 10.27 6.04
N ARG A 213 15.25 11.57 5.97
CA ARG A 213 14.08 12.07 5.25
C ARG A 213 14.11 11.59 3.79
N SER A 214 12.93 11.49 3.17
CA SER A 214 12.83 11.17 1.75
C SER A 214 13.40 12.30 0.88
N LEU A 215 13.47 12.10 -0.45
CA LEU A 215 13.89 13.15 -1.40
C LEU A 215 13.04 14.42 -1.27
N TRP A 216 11.73 14.26 -1.02
CA TRP A 216 10.80 15.36 -0.76
C TRP A 216 10.76 15.78 0.71
N ALA A 217 11.77 15.40 1.50
CA ALA A 217 11.90 15.74 2.91
C ALA A 217 10.71 15.25 3.79
N VAL A 218 10.01 14.20 3.39
CA VAL A 218 9.03 13.52 4.26
C VAL A 218 9.77 12.88 5.43
N LYS A 219 9.31 13.13 6.67
CA LYS A 219 9.84 12.45 7.86
C LYS A 219 9.59 10.96 7.74
N ARG A 220 10.55 10.14 8.14
CA ARG A 220 10.42 8.68 8.16
C ARG A 220 11.01 8.14 9.45
N GLU A 221 10.33 7.19 10.01
CA GLU A 221 10.79 6.42 11.16
C GLU A 221 10.14 5.04 11.10
N THR A 222 10.85 4.01 11.51
CA THR A 222 10.30 2.67 11.70
C THR A 222 10.56 2.22 13.13
N ARG A 223 10.47 0.93 13.40
CA ARG A 223 10.81 0.33 14.69
C ARG A 223 11.88 -0.72 14.52
N GLY A 224 12.66 -0.94 15.58
CA GLY A 224 13.72 -1.94 15.62
C GLY A 224 14.27 -2.11 17.02
N ASP A 225 15.14 -3.07 17.22
CA ASP A 225 15.78 -3.33 18.48
C ASP A 225 16.57 -2.12 18.98
N ALA A 226 16.72 -1.98 20.30
CA ALA A 226 17.49 -0.89 20.91
C ALA A 226 18.90 -0.82 20.31
N GLY A 227 19.32 0.38 19.89
CA GLY A 227 20.61 0.60 19.26
C GLY A 227 20.71 0.16 17.79
N SER A 228 19.67 -0.40 17.19
CA SER A 228 19.64 -0.71 15.77
C SER A 228 19.44 0.52 14.91
N ASN A 229 20.01 0.49 13.70
CA ASN A 229 19.85 1.55 12.70
C ASN A 229 18.97 1.06 11.55
N ALA A 230 17.84 1.73 11.34
CA ALA A 230 17.02 1.49 10.16
C ALA A 230 17.61 2.22 8.94
N ARG A 231 17.67 1.52 7.81
CA ARG A 231 18.17 2.12 6.56
C ARG A 231 17.31 1.75 5.37
N GLN A 232 17.15 2.69 4.46
CA GLN A 232 16.54 2.42 3.16
C GLN A 232 17.49 1.58 2.30
N ILE A 233 16.98 0.45 1.81
CA ILE A 233 17.68 -0.41 0.84
C ILE A 233 17.31 -0.01 -0.58
N GLN A 234 16.01 0.24 -0.83
CA GLN A 234 15.51 0.64 -2.14
C GLN A 234 14.42 1.69 -1.99
N ASN A 235 14.51 2.76 -2.78
CA ASN A 235 13.40 3.69 -2.94
C ASN A 235 12.36 3.06 -3.89
N MET A 236 11.09 3.05 -3.47
CA MET A 236 9.98 2.52 -4.26
C MET A 236 9.12 3.66 -4.81
N LEU A 237 8.68 4.55 -3.93
CA LEU A 237 7.87 5.71 -4.30
C LEU A 237 8.23 6.88 -3.39
N ASP A 238 8.44 8.05 -3.96
CA ASP A 238 8.68 9.28 -3.22
C ASP A 238 7.87 10.42 -3.83
N ALA A 239 7.03 11.02 -3.01
CA ALA A 239 6.15 12.12 -3.35
C ALA A 239 6.24 13.20 -2.26
N PRO A 240 5.79 14.43 -2.52
CA PRO A 240 5.89 15.53 -1.54
C PRO A 240 5.26 15.25 -0.17
N PHE A 241 4.40 14.26 -0.07
CA PHE A 241 3.64 13.90 1.13
C PHE A 241 3.72 12.42 1.50
N TYR A 242 4.32 11.58 0.64
CA TYR A 242 4.32 10.13 0.82
C TYR A 242 5.65 9.51 0.41
N SER A 243 6.11 8.53 1.17
CA SER A 243 7.28 7.73 0.85
C SER A 243 7.01 6.25 1.09
N ARG A 244 7.36 5.41 0.12
CA ARG A 244 7.40 3.95 0.25
C ARG A 244 8.79 3.46 -0.08
N SER A 245 9.34 2.57 0.72
CA SER A 245 10.70 2.03 0.53
C SER A 245 10.84 0.61 1.07
N ALA A 246 11.76 -0.15 0.48
CA ALA A 246 12.31 -1.31 1.18
C ALA A 246 13.31 -0.81 2.23
N VAL A 247 13.10 -1.23 3.46
CA VAL A 247 13.87 -0.79 4.63
C VAL A 247 14.41 -2.00 5.37
N GLN A 248 15.68 -1.95 5.74
CA GLN A 248 16.29 -2.92 6.64
C GLN A 248 16.28 -2.37 8.07
N THR A 249 15.87 -3.20 9.00
CA THR A 249 15.96 -2.97 10.46
C THR A 249 16.39 -4.25 11.15
N THR A 250 16.62 -4.21 12.46
CA THR A 250 16.92 -5.41 13.27
C THR A 250 15.75 -5.65 14.20
N LEU A 251 15.24 -6.88 14.22
CA LEU A 251 14.17 -7.34 15.09
C LEU A 251 14.54 -8.67 15.70
N ASP A 252 14.47 -8.77 17.04
CA ASP A 252 14.90 -9.96 17.81
C ASP A 252 16.36 -10.38 17.50
N GLY A 253 17.26 -9.40 17.32
CA GLY A 253 18.66 -9.64 16.99
C GLY A 253 18.93 -10.00 15.52
N VAL A 254 17.90 -10.11 14.68
CA VAL A 254 18.02 -10.51 13.28
C VAL A 254 17.76 -9.34 12.34
N ALA A 255 18.68 -9.11 11.40
CA ALA A 255 18.48 -8.11 10.34
C ALA A 255 17.39 -8.60 9.38
N THR A 256 16.37 -7.79 9.16
CA THR A 256 15.26 -8.09 8.25
C THR A 256 15.00 -6.93 7.31
N THR A 257 14.56 -7.22 6.10
CA THR A 257 14.18 -6.22 5.10
C THR A 257 12.70 -6.33 4.80
N GLY A 258 11.99 -5.22 4.97
CA GLY A 258 10.55 -5.14 4.77
C GLY A 258 10.13 -3.91 3.99
N VAL A 259 8.82 -3.74 3.82
CA VAL A 259 8.23 -2.55 3.22
C VAL A 259 7.89 -1.56 4.33
N HIS A 260 8.23 -0.31 4.09
CA HIS A 260 7.91 0.80 4.99
C HIS A 260 7.24 1.92 4.22
N GLU A 261 6.23 2.52 4.84
CA GLU A 261 5.49 3.67 4.32
C GLU A 261 5.47 4.80 5.35
N ALA A 262 5.50 6.03 4.83
CA ALA A 262 5.31 7.25 5.63
C ALA A 262 4.42 8.22 4.87
N LEU A 263 3.42 8.78 5.53
CA LEU A 263 2.46 9.73 4.96
C LEU A 263 2.38 10.98 5.83
N ASP A 264 2.75 12.12 5.26
CA ASP A 264 2.57 13.45 5.85
C ASP A 264 1.22 14.03 5.40
N LEU A 265 0.22 13.84 6.24
CA LEU A 265 -1.15 14.26 5.96
C LEU A 265 -1.33 15.79 6.05
N LYS A 266 -0.47 16.49 6.81
CA LYS A 266 -0.46 17.96 6.81
C LYS A 266 -0.11 18.50 5.44
N ARG A 267 0.91 17.92 4.78
CA ARG A 267 1.26 18.26 3.40
C ARG A 267 0.19 17.78 2.41
N PHE A 268 -0.33 16.59 2.60
CA PHE A 268 -1.38 16.03 1.74
C PHE A 268 -2.65 16.88 1.72
N ARG A 269 -2.98 17.59 2.80
CA ARG A 269 -4.08 18.56 2.86
C ARG A 269 -3.91 19.73 1.88
N SER A 270 -2.68 20.09 1.53
CA SER A 270 -2.40 21.28 0.71
C SER A 270 -3.14 21.23 -0.62
N PRO A 271 -3.91 22.27 -0.94
CA PRO A 271 -4.58 22.36 -2.24
C PRO A 271 -3.58 22.47 -3.41
N LEU A 272 -2.36 22.96 -3.17
CA LEU A 272 -1.31 23.10 -4.19
C LEU A 272 -0.81 21.77 -4.75
N LEU A 273 -0.97 20.67 -4.00
CA LEU A 273 -0.58 19.33 -4.46
C LEU A 273 -1.65 18.68 -5.35
N LYS A 274 -2.88 19.17 -5.36
CA LYS A 274 -3.98 18.52 -6.08
C LYS A 274 -3.85 18.57 -7.60
N PRO A 275 -3.41 19.68 -8.22
CA PRO A 275 -3.13 19.71 -9.66
C PRO A 275 -2.04 18.70 -10.07
N MET A 276 -0.97 18.56 -9.26
CA MET A 276 0.06 17.57 -9.52
C MET A 276 -0.51 16.13 -9.47
N LEU A 277 -1.37 15.84 -8.50
CA LEU A 277 -2.04 14.55 -8.41
C LEU A 277 -2.98 14.32 -9.61
N ALA A 278 -3.69 15.34 -10.08
CA ALA A 278 -4.59 15.22 -11.23
C ALA A 278 -3.84 14.83 -12.53
N VAL A 279 -2.61 15.29 -12.69
CA VAL A 279 -1.74 14.85 -13.81
C VAL A 279 -1.35 13.38 -13.67
N ARG A 280 -1.01 12.94 -12.44
CA ARG A 280 -0.60 11.56 -12.17
C ARG A 280 -1.76 10.57 -12.12
N VAL A 281 -2.96 11.04 -11.81
CA VAL A 281 -4.18 10.25 -11.66
C VAL A 281 -5.24 10.86 -12.57
N PRO A 282 -5.19 10.61 -13.90
CA PRO A 282 -6.17 11.15 -14.83
C PRO A 282 -7.56 10.58 -14.52
N ARG A 283 -8.59 11.40 -14.75
CA ARG A 283 -9.98 10.96 -14.70
C ARG A 283 -10.45 10.49 -16.05
N ARG A 284 -10.97 9.27 -16.10
CA ARG A 284 -11.58 8.65 -17.31
C ARG A 284 -12.84 7.90 -16.92
N PRO A 285 -13.95 8.60 -16.61
CA PRO A 285 -15.15 8.00 -16.02
C PRO A 285 -15.78 6.93 -16.93
N ASN A 286 -15.70 7.10 -18.24
CA ASN A 286 -16.31 6.20 -19.23
C ASN A 286 -15.36 5.10 -19.72
N TRP A 287 -14.16 5.01 -19.19
CA TRP A 287 -13.26 3.91 -19.57
C TRP A 287 -13.62 2.68 -18.75
N THR A 288 -14.45 1.86 -19.35
CA THR A 288 -14.96 0.61 -18.80
C THR A 288 -14.03 -0.56 -19.13
N PHE A 289 -14.61 -1.73 -19.28
CA PHE A 289 -13.88 -2.96 -19.64
C PHE A 289 -13.39 -2.90 -21.09
N SER A 290 -12.25 -3.50 -21.36
CA SER A 290 -11.66 -3.65 -22.71
C SER A 290 -11.82 -5.08 -23.18
#